data_07c2ffd55f749eba019d9ae851120eb8
#
_entry.id   07c2ffd55f749eba019d9ae851120eb8
#
_cell.length_a   1.000
_cell.length_b   1.000
_cell.length_c   1.000
_cell.angle_alpha   90.00
_cell.angle_beta   90.00
_cell.angle_gamma   90.00
#
_symmetry.space_group_name_H-M   'P 1'
#
loop_
_entity.id
_entity.type
_entity.pdbx_description
1 polymer ?
#
loop_
_entity_poly.entity_id
_entity_poly.type
_entity_poly.pdbx_seq_one_letter_code
_entity_poly.pdbx_strand_id
1 'polypeptide(L)'
;MKASVAIQVLPDVQNEDELIRIVDEVIAYIKSTGLNCYVGPFETTIEGESYDELMEIVANCQKVAIKAGCSPKLKALFPQRV
;
A
#
# COMPACT_ATOMS: atom_id res chain seq x y z
N MET A 1 12.55 -1.41 18.08
CA MET A 1 13.17 -1.45 16.75
C MET A 1 12.17 -0.90 15.74
N LYS A 2 12.61 0.01 14.92
CA LYS A 2 11.74 0.52 13.86
C LYS A 2 11.81 -0.38 12.64
N ALA A 3 10.69 -0.54 11.97
CA ALA A 3 10.60 -1.26 10.72
C ALA A 3 9.95 -0.35 9.68
N SER A 4 10.26 -0.57 8.42
CA SER A 4 9.57 0.13 7.35
C SER A 4 9.21 -0.84 6.24
N VAL A 5 8.14 -0.50 5.52
CA VAL A 5 7.67 -1.27 4.37
C VAL A 5 7.43 -0.29 3.24
N ALA A 6 7.93 -0.62 2.07
CA ALA A 6 7.62 0.11 0.86
C ALA A 6 6.57 -0.68 0.08
N ILE A 7 5.48 -0.03 -0.26
CA ILE A 7 4.36 -0.66 -0.95
C ILE A 7 4.21 -0.01 -2.32
N GLN A 8 4.29 -0.83 -3.36
CA GLN A 8 3.98 -0.39 -4.70
C GLN A 8 2.74 -1.15 -5.17
N VAL A 9 1.69 -0.41 -5.48
CA VAL A 9 0.45 -0.99 -5.98
C VAL A 9 0.48 -0.90 -7.51
N LEU A 10 0.39 -2.06 -8.14
CA LEU A 10 0.41 -2.16 -9.61
C LEU A 10 -0.92 -2.78 -10.06
N PRO A 11 -2.00 -1.99 -10.10
CA PRO A 11 -3.28 -2.52 -10.54
C PRO A 11 -3.23 -2.95 -12.01
N ASP A 12 -3.91 -4.04 -12.32
CA ASP A 12 -3.95 -4.57 -13.67
C ASP A 12 -5.16 -4.04 -14.46
N VAL A 13 -5.41 -2.75 -14.32
CA VAL A 13 -6.46 -2.06 -15.06
C VAL A 13 -5.84 -1.22 -16.16
N GLN A 14 -6.53 -1.11 -17.29
CA GLN A 14 -5.99 -0.37 -18.43
C GLN A 14 -6.44 1.09 -18.47
N ASN A 15 -7.49 1.41 -17.74
CA ASN A 15 -8.02 2.76 -17.68
C ASN A 15 -7.24 3.56 -16.64
N GLU A 16 -6.64 4.68 -17.07
CA GLU A 16 -5.81 5.51 -16.20
C GLU A 16 -6.60 6.11 -15.04
N ASP A 17 -7.84 6.51 -15.28
CA ASP A 17 -8.68 7.07 -14.20
C ASP A 17 -8.99 6.01 -13.15
N GLU A 18 -9.22 4.78 -13.56
CA GLU A 18 -9.42 3.66 -12.65
C GLU A 18 -8.15 3.37 -11.85
N LEU A 19 -7.01 3.42 -12.50
CA LEU A 19 -5.72 3.21 -11.86
C LEU A 19 -5.52 4.24 -10.73
N ILE A 20 -5.74 5.50 -11.03
CA ILE A 20 -5.57 6.58 -10.06
C ILE A 20 -6.55 6.41 -8.91
N ARG A 21 -7.79 6.05 -9.20
CA ARG A 21 -8.80 5.84 -8.17
C ARG A 21 -8.40 4.73 -7.20
N ILE A 22 -7.91 3.62 -7.71
CA ILE A 22 -7.48 2.49 -6.88
C ILE A 22 -6.30 2.88 -6.00
N VAL A 23 -5.30 3.53 -6.59
CA VAL A 23 -4.12 3.97 -5.86
C VAL A 23 -4.51 4.98 -4.78
N ASP A 24 -5.40 5.91 -5.08
CA ASP A 24 -5.84 6.90 -4.11
C ASP A 24 -6.56 6.25 -2.93
N GLU A 25 -7.37 5.22 -3.18
CA GLU A 25 -8.05 4.51 -2.09
C GLU A 25 -7.06 3.79 -1.19
N VAL A 26 -6.03 3.17 -1.76
CA VAL A 26 -4.98 2.52 -0.98
C VAL A 26 -4.23 3.55 -0.13
N ILE A 27 -3.87 4.68 -0.72
CA ILE A 27 -3.17 5.74 0.00
C ILE A 27 -4.04 6.29 1.13
N ALA A 28 -5.33 6.48 0.88
CA ALA A 28 -6.26 6.94 1.91
C ALA A 28 -6.33 5.96 3.08
N TYR A 29 -6.35 4.67 2.79
CA TYR A 29 -6.31 3.66 3.83
C TYR A 29 -5.02 3.75 4.64
N ILE A 30 -3.87 3.86 3.97
CA ILE A 30 -2.57 3.96 4.63
C ILE A 30 -2.55 5.17 5.57
N LYS A 31 -3.03 6.31 5.11
CA LYS A 31 -3.08 7.52 5.94
C LYS A 31 -3.99 7.34 7.15
N SER A 32 -5.03 6.53 7.01
CA SER A 32 -5.96 6.28 8.12
C SER A 32 -5.33 5.48 9.25
N THR A 33 -4.19 4.82 9.02
CA THR A 33 -3.52 4.05 10.07
C THR A 33 -2.85 4.94 11.11
N GLY A 34 -2.60 6.19 10.79
CA GLY A 34 -1.93 7.13 11.70
C GLY A 34 -0.42 6.96 11.77
N LEU A 35 0.15 6.00 11.05
CA LEU A 35 1.59 5.80 11.04
C LEU A 35 2.26 6.79 10.09
N ASN A 36 3.56 7.02 10.30
CA ASN A 36 4.33 7.85 9.40
C ASN A 36 4.38 7.20 8.03
N CYS A 37 3.97 7.93 7.02
CA CYS A 37 4.02 7.43 5.65
C CYS A 37 4.57 8.51 4.72
N TYR A 38 5.25 8.05 3.68
CA TYR A 38 5.84 8.92 2.67
C TYR A 38 5.34 8.44 1.32
N VAL A 39 4.55 9.28 0.66
CA VAL A 39 4.00 8.96 -0.66
C VAL A 39 4.97 9.45 -1.71
N GLY A 40 5.61 8.51 -2.39
CA GLY A 40 6.52 8.81 -3.48
C GLY A 40 5.86 8.63 -4.83
N PRO A 41 6.58 8.92 -5.91
CA PRO A 41 6.03 8.79 -7.26
C PRO A 41 5.78 7.34 -7.69
N PHE A 42 6.47 6.38 -7.08
CA PHE A 42 6.36 4.98 -7.46
C PHE A 42 5.93 4.08 -6.32
N GLU A 43 6.11 4.53 -5.08
CA GLU A 43 5.82 3.69 -3.93
C GLU A 43 5.45 4.55 -2.73
N THR A 44 4.79 3.91 -1.76
CA THR A 44 4.48 4.54 -0.48
C THR A 44 5.22 3.78 0.60
N THR A 45 5.97 4.49 1.42
CA THR A 45 6.72 3.89 2.52
C THR A 45 5.99 4.15 3.83
N ILE A 46 5.87 3.12 4.66
CA ILE A 46 5.25 3.21 5.99
C ILE A 46 6.28 2.79 7.03
N GLU A 47 6.36 3.53 8.10
CA GLU A 47 7.24 3.23 9.23
C GLU A 47 6.41 2.91 10.47
N GLY A 48 6.90 1.97 11.27
CA GLY A 48 6.26 1.60 12.52
C GLY A 48 7.18 0.84 13.44
N GLU A 49 6.69 0.57 14.64
CA GLU A 49 7.46 -0.15 15.66
C GLU A 49 7.27 -1.66 15.54
N SER A 50 6.16 -2.11 14.98
CA SER A 50 5.81 -3.51 14.89
C SER A 50 5.82 -3.98 13.45
N TYR A 51 6.68 -4.95 13.17
CA TYR A 51 6.72 -5.58 11.85
C TYR A 51 5.39 -6.27 11.53
N ASP A 52 4.80 -6.94 12.51
CA ASP A 52 3.53 -7.65 12.31
C ASP A 52 2.41 -6.69 11.95
N GLU A 53 2.37 -5.53 12.60
CA GLU A 53 1.40 -4.49 12.27
C GLU A 53 1.58 -4.00 10.83
N LEU A 54 2.82 -3.78 10.42
CA LEU A 54 3.11 -3.35 9.06
C LEU A 54 2.68 -4.39 8.03
N MET A 55 2.90 -5.67 8.33
CA MET A 55 2.48 -6.75 7.44
C MET A 55 0.96 -6.84 7.35
N GLU A 56 0.26 -6.59 8.45
CA GLU A 56 -1.20 -6.53 8.43
C GLU A 56 -1.69 -5.38 7.56
N ILE A 57 -1.03 -4.24 7.62
CA ILE A 57 -1.36 -3.09 6.79
C ILE A 57 -1.13 -3.43 5.30
N VAL A 58 -0.04 -4.12 4.98
CA VAL A 58 0.22 -4.57 3.61
C VAL A 58 -0.91 -5.46 3.11
N ALA A 59 -1.32 -6.42 3.92
CA ALA A 59 -2.42 -7.32 3.55
C ALA A 59 -3.73 -6.55 3.34
N ASN A 60 -4.00 -5.58 4.20
CA ASN A 60 -5.21 -4.76 4.09
C ASN A 60 -5.17 -3.85 2.86
N CYS A 61 -3.98 -3.35 2.49
CA CYS A 61 -3.83 -2.58 1.26
C CYS A 61 -4.22 -3.40 0.05
N GLN A 62 -3.82 -4.66 0.03
CA GLN A 62 -4.19 -5.55 -1.05
C GLN A 62 -5.70 -5.76 -1.10
N LYS A 63 -6.34 -5.94 0.06
CA LYS A 63 -7.80 -6.10 0.14
C LYS A 63 -8.52 -4.85 -0.33
N VAL A 64 -8.02 -3.67 0.04
CA VAL A 64 -8.61 -2.40 -0.40
C VAL A 64 -8.52 -2.28 -1.92
N ALA A 65 -7.36 -2.60 -2.50
CA ALA A 65 -7.17 -2.53 -3.94
C ALA A 65 -8.10 -3.49 -4.68
N ILE A 66 -8.23 -4.72 -4.19
CA ILE A 66 -9.12 -5.72 -4.80
C ILE A 66 -10.57 -5.25 -4.73
N LYS A 67 -10.99 -4.75 -3.58
CA LYS A 67 -12.36 -4.24 -3.40
C LYS A 67 -12.64 -3.05 -4.29
N ALA A 68 -11.61 -2.26 -4.61
CA ALA A 68 -11.75 -1.11 -5.49
C ALA A 68 -11.79 -1.49 -6.98
N GLY A 69 -11.56 -2.75 -7.32
CA GLY A 69 -11.67 -3.23 -8.69
C GLY A 69 -10.40 -3.85 -9.26
N CYS A 70 -9.36 -3.97 -8.46
CA CYS A 70 -8.10 -4.58 -8.89
C CYS A 70 -8.22 -6.10 -8.88
N SER A 71 -7.45 -6.76 -9.75
CA SER A 71 -7.36 -8.21 -9.74
C SER A 71 -6.57 -8.70 -8.51
N PRO A 72 -6.86 -9.92 -8.01
CA PRO A 72 -6.06 -10.48 -6.93
C PRO A 72 -4.60 -10.76 -7.28
N LYS A 73 -4.19 -10.54 -8.50
CA LYS A 73 -2.80 -10.69 -8.94
C LYS A 73 -1.95 -9.45 -8.68
N LEU A 74 -2.41 -8.57 -7.83
CA LEU A 74 -1.69 -7.40 -7.41
C LEU A 74 -0.31 -7.73 -6.85
N LYS A 75 0.69 -6.94 -7.25
CA LYS A 75 2.03 -7.05 -6.66
C LYS A 75 2.24 -5.98 -5.61
N ALA A 76 2.86 -6.38 -4.51
CA ALA A 76 3.29 -5.46 -3.48
C ALA A 76 4.77 -5.70 -3.19
N LEU A 77 5.53 -4.63 -3.05
CA LEU A 77 6.93 -4.72 -2.69
C LEU A 77 7.11 -4.76 -1.18
N PHE A 78 8.10 -5.45 -0.74
CA PHE A 78 8.27 -5.86 0.63
C PHE A 78 9.56 -5.48 1.26
N PRO A 79 9.62 -5.92 2.59
CA PRO A 79 9.83 -4.93 3.63
C PRO A 79 11.25 -4.52 3.61
N GLN A 80 11.44 -3.31 4.02
CA GLN A 80 12.79 -2.80 4.24
C GLN A 80 12.95 -2.60 5.73
N ARG A 81 14.17 -2.83 6.18
CA ARG A 81 14.53 -2.52 7.55
C ARG A 81 15.14 -1.16 7.63
N VAL A 82 14.74 -0.46 8.63
CA VAL A 82 15.30 0.85 8.95
C VAL A 82 16.33 0.72 10.05
#